data_5a37fee0ed4d70c10a027c1ff2d339ca
#
_entry.id   5a37fee0ed4d70c10a027c1ff2d339ca
#
_cell.length_a   1.000
_cell.length_b   1.000
_cell.length_c   1.000
_cell.angle_alpha   90.00
_cell.angle_beta   90.00
_cell.angle_gamma   90.00
#
_symmetry.space_group_name_H-M   'P 1'
#
loop_
_entity.id
_entity.type
_entity.pdbx_description
1 polymer ?
#
loop_
_entity_poly.entity_id
_entity_poly.type
_entity_poly.pdbx_seq_one_letter_code
_entity_poly.pdbx_strand_id
1 'polypeptide(L)'
;MSEDILKDSWEPKGTISQEIIKKIKADKGRFWAGDNISKYLEEDDKQKLIEELTPKFEAVLDSLVIDRANDPNSNDTGRRLAKMYINELMSGRYNPMPNATAFPNHVEDGYKGMLVVRSEIKSLCSHHHQPVNGVASVSYTHLTLPTNREV
;
A
#
# COMPACT_ATOMS: atom_id res chain seq x y z
N MET A 1 17.09 4.06 29.03
CA MET A 1 17.29 3.34 27.75
C MET A 1 16.95 4.35 26.68
N SER A 2 17.92 4.73 25.86
CA SER A 2 17.75 5.78 24.87
C SER A 2 16.80 5.30 23.76
N GLU A 3 15.93 6.19 23.29
CA GLU A 3 14.97 5.94 22.18
C GLU A 3 15.65 5.41 20.89
N ASP A 4 16.95 5.60 20.74
CA ASP A 4 17.73 5.15 19.58
C ASP A 4 17.95 3.62 19.55
N ILE A 5 18.00 2.94 20.70
CA ILE A 5 18.22 1.47 20.76
C ILE A 5 16.99 0.70 20.26
N LEU A 6 15.79 1.25 20.39
CA LEU A 6 14.55 0.63 19.91
C LEU A 6 14.32 0.82 18.41
N LYS A 7 14.91 1.86 17.80
CA LYS A 7 14.73 2.16 16.37
C LYS A 7 15.49 1.24 15.43
N ASP A 8 16.65 0.72 15.84
CA ASP A 8 17.48 -0.14 14.97
C ASP A 8 17.22 -1.64 15.12
N SER A 9 16.51 -2.06 16.18
CA SER A 9 16.30 -3.49 16.50
C SER A 9 15.22 -4.17 15.65
N TRP A 10 14.33 -3.42 15.00
CA TRP A 10 13.24 -3.98 14.19
C TRP A 10 13.60 -4.18 12.70
N GLU A 11 14.74 -3.63 12.26
CA GLU A 11 15.14 -3.76 10.84
C GLU A 11 15.61 -5.19 10.54
N PRO A 12 14.90 -5.93 9.69
CA PRO A 12 15.33 -7.27 9.30
C PRO A 12 16.63 -7.19 8.49
N LYS A 13 17.65 -7.97 8.89
CA LYS A 13 18.98 -7.92 8.25
C LYS A 13 19.04 -8.82 7.02
N GLY A 14 19.54 -8.30 5.90
CA GLY A 14 19.81 -9.07 4.68
C GLY A 14 18.58 -9.51 3.90
N THR A 15 17.47 -8.79 4.02
CA THR A 15 16.21 -9.08 3.33
C THR A 15 15.87 -8.03 2.28
N ILE A 16 14.97 -8.34 1.34
CA ILE A 16 14.50 -7.38 0.33
C ILE A 16 13.87 -6.14 0.98
N SER A 17 13.12 -6.32 2.07
CA SER A 17 12.55 -5.19 2.80
C SER A 17 13.63 -4.21 3.29
N GLN A 18 14.77 -4.72 3.77
CA GLN A 18 15.89 -3.89 4.20
C GLN A 18 16.55 -3.15 3.03
N GLU A 19 16.68 -3.79 1.86
CA GLU A 19 17.22 -3.15 0.67
C GLU A 19 16.36 -1.97 0.23
N ILE A 20 15.03 -2.15 0.23
CA ILE A 20 14.06 -1.09 -0.07
C ILE A 20 14.17 0.03 0.96
N ILE A 21 14.23 -0.28 2.26
CA ILE A 21 14.41 0.71 3.33
C ILE A 21 15.70 1.51 3.13
N LYS A 22 16.82 0.87 2.76
CA LYS A 22 18.07 1.55 2.46
C LYS A 22 17.93 2.53 1.30
N LYS A 23 17.26 2.12 0.20
CA LYS A 23 16.96 3.00 -0.94
C LYS A 23 16.15 4.23 -0.49
N ILE A 24 15.11 4.02 0.32
CA ILE A 24 14.26 5.10 0.84
C ILE A 24 15.05 6.06 1.74
N LYS A 25 15.85 5.52 2.67
CA LYS A 25 16.68 6.33 3.57
C LYS A 25 17.75 7.13 2.82
N ALA A 26 18.36 6.56 1.79
CA ALA A 26 19.33 7.25 0.94
C ALA A 26 18.71 8.45 0.19
N ASP A 27 17.46 8.34 -0.21
CA ASP A 27 16.65 9.42 -0.83
C ASP A 27 16.02 10.37 0.22
N LYS A 28 16.35 10.21 1.52
CA LYS A 28 15.71 10.94 2.63
C LYS A 28 14.18 10.85 2.61
N GLY A 29 13.65 9.77 2.03
CA GLY A 29 12.24 9.52 1.90
C GLY A 29 11.60 9.04 3.21
N ARG A 30 10.28 9.17 3.29
CA ARG A 30 9.44 8.65 4.35
C ARG A 30 8.80 7.33 3.90
N PHE A 31 8.56 6.42 4.84
CA PHE A 31 7.92 5.11 4.55
C PHE A 31 6.91 4.69 5.61
N TRP A 32 6.08 5.64 6.06
CA TRP A 32 4.98 5.35 6.97
C TRP A 32 3.95 4.43 6.30
N ALA A 33 3.06 3.84 7.07
CA ALA A 33 2.10 2.84 6.57
C ALA A 33 1.26 3.32 5.37
N GLY A 34 0.89 4.60 5.34
CA GLY A 34 0.12 5.21 4.26
C GLY A 34 0.93 5.75 3.08
N ASP A 35 2.26 5.68 3.12
CA ASP A 35 3.09 6.22 2.04
C ASP A 35 3.18 5.24 0.86
N ASN A 36 3.12 5.77 -0.36
CA ASN A 36 3.44 5.01 -1.55
C ASN A 36 4.97 4.91 -1.70
N ILE A 37 5.47 3.69 -1.84
CA ILE A 37 6.90 3.40 -1.98
C ILE A 37 7.26 2.75 -3.33
N SER A 38 6.32 2.74 -4.29
CA SER A 38 6.49 2.05 -5.57
C SER A 38 7.71 2.49 -6.36
N LYS A 39 8.11 3.77 -6.24
CA LYS A 39 9.31 4.30 -6.94
C LYS A 39 10.63 3.65 -6.50
N TYR A 40 10.65 2.97 -5.37
CA TYR A 40 11.85 2.29 -4.85
C TYR A 40 11.86 0.78 -5.15
N LEU A 41 10.78 0.26 -5.72
CA LEU A 41 10.64 -1.15 -6.07
C LEU A 41 11.04 -1.41 -7.52
N GLU A 42 11.71 -2.52 -7.72
CA GLU A 42 11.97 -3.11 -9.03
C GLU A 42 10.86 -4.12 -9.40
N GLU A 43 10.85 -4.59 -10.63
CA GLU A 43 9.78 -5.44 -11.16
C GLU A 43 9.52 -6.69 -10.31
N ASP A 44 10.58 -7.34 -9.82
CA ASP A 44 10.50 -8.59 -9.05
C ASP A 44 10.38 -8.37 -7.53
N ASP A 45 10.52 -7.15 -7.03
CA ASP A 45 10.63 -6.90 -5.59
C ASP A 45 9.35 -7.25 -4.84
N LYS A 46 8.17 -7.10 -5.46
CA LYS A 46 6.91 -7.53 -4.86
C LYS A 46 6.86 -9.04 -4.63
N GLN A 47 7.38 -9.83 -5.58
CA GLN A 47 7.44 -11.28 -5.42
C GLN A 47 8.42 -11.68 -4.31
N LYS A 48 9.59 -11.03 -4.25
CA LYS A 48 10.57 -11.24 -3.18
C LYS A 48 10.02 -10.84 -1.80
N LEU A 49 9.22 -9.76 -1.72
CA LEU A 49 8.52 -9.38 -0.48
C LEU A 49 7.49 -10.43 -0.05
N ILE A 50 6.76 -11.04 -0.99
CA ILE A 50 5.84 -12.14 -0.70
C ILE A 50 6.60 -13.35 -0.14
N GLU A 51 7.74 -13.69 -0.75
CA GLU A 51 8.59 -14.79 -0.29
C GLU A 51 9.18 -14.52 1.10
N GLU A 52 9.60 -13.28 1.37
CA GLU A 52 10.06 -12.86 2.70
C GLU A 52 8.96 -12.89 3.76
N LEU A 53 7.74 -12.50 3.41
CA LEU A 53 6.61 -12.42 4.33
C LEU A 53 6.00 -13.81 4.64
N THR A 54 6.04 -14.73 3.70
CA THR A 54 5.43 -16.05 3.83
C THR A 54 5.84 -16.76 5.13
N PRO A 55 7.13 -16.99 5.43
CA PRO A 55 7.53 -17.68 6.67
C PRO A 55 7.18 -16.87 7.93
N LYS A 56 7.09 -15.55 7.85
CA LYS A 56 6.68 -14.71 8.99
C LYS A 56 5.20 -14.92 9.32
N PHE A 57 4.33 -14.97 8.30
CA PHE A 57 2.92 -15.30 8.50
C PHE A 57 2.73 -16.75 8.97
N GLU A 58 3.51 -17.69 8.48
CA GLU A 58 3.52 -19.05 8.97
C GLU A 58 3.85 -19.11 10.45
N ALA A 59 4.87 -18.40 10.90
CA ALA A 59 5.23 -18.31 12.32
C ALA A 59 4.10 -17.67 13.17
N VAL A 60 3.36 -16.70 12.63
CA VAL A 60 2.17 -16.16 13.31
C VAL A 60 1.09 -17.23 13.46
N LEU A 61 0.80 -18.00 12.41
CA LEU A 61 -0.19 -19.08 12.46
C LEU A 61 0.21 -20.18 13.46
N ASP A 62 1.48 -20.54 13.50
CA ASP A 62 2.03 -21.50 14.47
C ASP A 62 1.86 -20.99 15.92
N SER A 63 2.09 -19.67 16.14
CA SER A 63 1.88 -19.03 17.43
C SER A 63 0.41 -18.95 17.85
N LEU A 64 -0.50 -18.96 16.88
CA LEU A 64 -1.96 -19.08 17.10
C LEU A 64 -2.40 -20.54 17.34
N VAL A 65 -1.46 -21.48 17.41
CA VAL A 65 -1.71 -22.92 17.62
C VAL A 65 -2.57 -23.53 16.49
N ILE A 66 -2.32 -23.13 15.24
CA ILE A 66 -3.02 -23.67 14.07
C ILE A 66 -2.17 -24.81 13.48
N ASP A 67 -2.74 -25.99 13.37
CA ASP A 67 -2.07 -27.16 12.76
C ASP A 67 -2.06 -27.08 11.23
N ARG A 68 -1.13 -26.30 10.70
CA ARG A 68 -0.98 -26.11 9.24
C ARG A 68 -0.60 -27.39 8.49
N ALA A 69 -0.01 -28.36 9.18
CA ALA A 69 0.46 -29.59 8.53
C ALA A 69 -0.70 -30.53 8.19
N ASN A 70 -1.72 -30.58 9.03
CA ASN A 70 -2.84 -31.52 8.91
C ASN A 70 -4.15 -30.84 8.51
N ASP A 71 -4.26 -29.52 8.66
CA ASP A 71 -5.44 -28.77 8.20
C ASP A 71 -5.28 -28.35 6.72
N PRO A 72 -6.05 -28.96 5.79
CA PRO A 72 -5.95 -28.64 4.36
C PRO A 72 -6.35 -27.20 4.03
N ASN A 73 -7.09 -26.50 4.91
CA ASN A 73 -7.45 -25.11 4.71
C ASN A 73 -6.32 -24.14 5.10
N SER A 74 -5.44 -24.56 6.00
CA SER A 74 -4.40 -23.71 6.59
C SER A 74 -3.00 -23.95 6.03
N ASN A 75 -2.77 -25.01 5.26
CA ASN A 75 -1.43 -25.42 4.82
C ASN A 75 -0.69 -24.37 3.96
N ASP A 76 -1.39 -23.55 3.17
CA ASP A 76 -0.81 -22.48 2.33
C ASP A 76 -1.24 -21.07 2.78
N THR A 77 -1.81 -20.96 3.98
CA THR A 77 -2.37 -19.67 4.46
C THR A 77 -1.30 -18.60 4.62
N GLY A 78 -0.10 -18.93 5.08
CA GLY A 78 1.00 -17.98 5.19
C GLY A 78 1.31 -17.27 3.87
N ARG A 79 1.40 -18.03 2.78
CA ARG A 79 1.62 -17.49 1.45
C ARG A 79 0.42 -16.71 0.92
N ARG A 80 -0.81 -17.18 1.17
CA ARG A 80 -2.04 -16.45 0.78
C ARG A 80 -2.12 -15.12 1.48
N LEU A 81 -1.81 -15.04 2.77
CA LEU A 81 -1.75 -13.80 3.53
C LEU A 81 -0.69 -12.86 2.95
N ALA A 82 0.52 -13.33 2.68
CA ALA A 82 1.57 -12.52 2.07
C ALA A 82 1.13 -11.90 0.74
N LYS A 83 0.52 -12.69 -0.15
CA LYS A 83 -0.03 -12.21 -1.42
C LYS A 83 -1.15 -11.19 -1.22
N MET A 84 -2.08 -11.46 -0.32
CA MET A 84 -3.20 -10.57 -0.01
C MET A 84 -2.69 -9.21 0.47
N TYR A 85 -1.70 -9.17 1.38
CA TYR A 85 -1.14 -7.92 1.87
C TYR A 85 -0.47 -7.11 0.76
N ILE A 86 0.38 -7.73 -0.06
CA ILE A 86 1.14 -7.02 -1.10
C ILE A 86 0.26 -6.60 -2.28
N ASN A 87 -0.62 -7.49 -2.76
CA ASN A 87 -1.33 -7.29 -4.03
C ASN A 87 -2.72 -6.67 -3.86
N GLU A 88 -3.33 -6.78 -2.67
CA GLU A 88 -4.73 -6.38 -2.44
C GLU A 88 -4.82 -5.29 -1.38
N LEU A 89 -4.60 -5.63 -0.10
CA LEU A 89 -4.85 -4.74 1.02
C LEU A 89 -3.97 -3.49 1.01
N MET A 90 -2.70 -3.63 0.62
CA MET A 90 -1.73 -2.54 0.55
C MET A 90 -1.27 -2.25 -0.89
N SER A 91 -2.08 -2.61 -1.89
CA SER A 91 -1.74 -2.44 -3.30
C SER A 91 -1.37 -0.99 -3.66
N GLY A 92 -2.04 0.00 -3.08
CA GLY A 92 -1.74 1.41 -3.28
C GLY A 92 -0.35 1.84 -2.75
N ARG A 93 0.25 1.07 -1.83
CA ARG A 93 1.60 1.30 -1.33
C ARG A 93 2.67 0.86 -2.33
N TYR A 94 2.42 -0.25 -3.04
CA TYR A 94 3.41 -0.96 -3.87
C TYR A 94 3.23 -0.74 -5.37
N ASN A 95 2.14 -0.12 -5.79
CA ASN A 95 1.88 0.18 -7.20
C ASN A 95 2.00 1.69 -7.46
N PRO A 96 2.47 2.09 -8.65
CA PRO A 96 2.48 3.50 -9.03
C PRO A 96 1.06 4.07 -9.06
N MET A 97 0.95 5.37 -8.82
CA MET A 97 -0.34 6.06 -8.97
C MET A 97 -0.80 5.97 -10.42
N PRO A 98 -2.10 5.76 -10.68
CA PRO A 98 -2.64 5.82 -12.03
C PRO A 98 -2.36 7.18 -12.68
N ASN A 99 -2.01 7.17 -13.96
CA ASN A 99 -1.88 8.40 -14.72
C ASN A 99 -3.26 9.05 -14.90
N ALA A 100 -3.34 10.34 -14.62
CA ALA A 100 -4.50 11.15 -14.93
C ALA A 100 -4.29 11.88 -16.26
N THR A 101 -5.24 11.74 -17.18
CA THR A 101 -5.22 12.49 -18.45
C THR A 101 -6.18 13.66 -18.34
N ALA A 102 -5.67 14.87 -18.48
CA ALA A 102 -6.48 16.07 -18.60
C ALA A 102 -6.77 16.37 -20.09
N PHE A 103 -7.98 16.73 -20.39
CA PHE A 103 -8.38 17.17 -21.72
C PHE A 103 -9.23 18.44 -21.61
N PRO A 104 -9.15 19.36 -22.59
CA PRO A 104 -9.92 20.58 -22.55
C PRO A 104 -11.43 20.29 -22.69
N ASN A 105 -12.24 21.05 -21.96
CA ASN A 105 -13.68 21.01 -22.10
C ASN A 105 -14.08 21.86 -23.33
N HIS A 106 -14.32 21.21 -24.47
CA HIS A 106 -14.60 21.83 -25.76
C HIS A 106 -16.05 22.33 -25.93
N VAL A 107 -16.88 22.25 -24.91
CA VAL A 107 -18.20 22.87 -24.96
C VAL A 107 -18.02 24.38 -24.89
N GLU A 108 -18.46 25.14 -25.90
CA GLU A 108 -18.25 26.58 -26.05
C GLU A 108 -18.62 27.42 -24.81
N ASP A 109 -19.56 26.93 -24.01
CA ASP A 109 -19.90 27.51 -22.71
C ASP A 109 -19.43 26.72 -21.49
N GLY A 110 -18.75 25.62 -21.68
CA GLY A 110 -18.39 24.65 -20.61
C GLY A 110 -19.65 24.04 -19.97
N TYR A 111 -19.47 22.91 -19.27
CA TYR A 111 -20.54 22.36 -18.45
C TYR A 111 -20.67 23.21 -17.18
N LYS A 112 -21.81 23.87 -17.00
CA LYS A 112 -22.09 24.75 -15.84
C LYS A 112 -22.90 24.06 -14.74
N GLY A 113 -23.23 22.79 -14.90
CA GLY A 113 -23.99 22.01 -13.93
C GLY A 113 -23.10 21.43 -12.83
N MET A 114 -23.74 20.74 -11.87
CA MET A 114 -23.04 20.01 -10.82
C MET A 114 -22.60 18.66 -11.39
N LEU A 115 -21.28 18.39 -11.31
CA LEU A 115 -20.71 17.07 -11.58
C LEU A 115 -20.66 16.26 -10.29
N VAL A 116 -21.29 15.10 -10.26
CA VAL A 116 -21.23 14.17 -9.13
C VAL A 116 -20.44 12.94 -9.55
N VAL A 117 -19.36 12.67 -8.82
CA VAL A 117 -18.54 11.46 -9.01
C VAL A 117 -18.70 10.58 -7.79
N ARG A 118 -18.97 9.30 -8.03
CA ARG A 118 -19.04 8.27 -7.00
C ARG A 118 -17.92 7.27 -7.20
N SER A 119 -17.18 6.96 -6.16
CA SER A 119 -16.07 6.01 -6.20
C SER A 119 -16.09 5.11 -4.97
N GLU A 120 -15.68 3.86 -5.15
CA GLU A 120 -15.41 2.97 -4.02
C GLU A 120 -14.10 3.37 -3.33
N ILE A 121 -14.11 3.34 -2.01
CA ILE A 121 -12.92 3.50 -1.18
C ILE A 121 -12.57 2.15 -0.61
N LYS A 122 -11.31 1.74 -0.81
CA LYS A 122 -10.69 0.58 -0.16
C LYS A 122 -9.42 1.03 0.50
N SER A 123 -9.28 0.76 1.79
CA SER A 123 -8.11 1.13 2.57
C SER A 123 -7.84 0.10 3.66
N LEU A 124 -6.68 0.15 4.26
CA LEU A 124 -6.29 -0.67 5.40
C LEU A 124 -5.98 0.24 6.59
N CYS A 125 -6.64 0.00 7.72
CA CYS A 125 -6.32 0.71 8.95
C CYS A 125 -4.90 0.35 9.42
N SER A 126 -4.03 1.36 9.58
CA SER A 126 -2.64 1.14 10.00
C SER A 126 -2.48 0.66 11.44
N HIS A 127 -3.52 0.79 12.28
CA HIS A 127 -3.46 0.40 13.70
C HIS A 127 -3.70 -1.10 13.89
N HIS A 128 -4.76 -1.65 13.32
CA HIS A 128 -5.17 -3.04 13.54
C HIS A 128 -5.18 -3.88 12.26
N HIS A 129 -4.76 -3.30 11.12
CA HIS A 129 -4.80 -3.92 9.80
C HIS A 129 -6.19 -4.44 9.41
N GLN A 130 -7.24 -3.79 9.89
CA GLN A 130 -8.60 -4.09 9.46
C GLN A 130 -8.92 -3.38 8.14
N PRO A 131 -9.55 -4.06 7.18
CA PRO A 131 -10.00 -3.45 5.94
C PRO A 131 -11.05 -2.36 6.21
N VAL A 132 -10.89 -1.21 5.56
CA VAL A 132 -11.86 -0.13 5.54
C VAL A 132 -12.44 -0.04 4.14
N ASN A 133 -13.74 -0.25 4.03
CA ASN A 133 -14.47 -0.18 2.76
C ASN A 133 -15.55 0.89 2.86
N GLY A 134 -15.75 1.64 1.80
CA GLY A 134 -16.76 2.68 1.75
C GLY A 134 -17.02 3.21 0.36
N VAL A 135 -17.87 4.21 0.28
CA VAL A 135 -18.16 4.94 -0.95
C VAL A 135 -17.95 6.42 -0.70
N ALA A 136 -17.16 7.07 -1.56
CA ALA A 136 -17.07 8.51 -1.63
C ALA A 136 -17.98 9.03 -2.73
N SER A 137 -18.77 10.06 -2.40
CA SER A 137 -19.50 10.84 -3.38
C SER A 137 -18.98 12.27 -3.31
N VAL A 138 -18.42 12.77 -4.41
CA VAL A 138 -17.87 14.11 -4.50
C VAL A 138 -18.63 14.90 -5.53
N SER A 139 -19.06 16.11 -5.18
CA SER A 139 -19.75 17.02 -6.11
C SER A 139 -18.87 18.23 -6.39
N TYR A 140 -18.79 18.61 -7.66
CA TYR A 140 -18.06 19.78 -8.14
C TYR A 140 -19.03 20.72 -8.86
N THR A 141 -18.99 21.99 -8.51
CA THR A 141 -19.72 23.05 -9.24
C THR A 141 -18.83 23.77 -10.26
N HIS A 142 -17.50 23.73 -10.06
CA HIS A 142 -16.52 24.29 -10.96
C HIS A 142 -15.33 23.33 -11.03
N LEU A 143 -14.96 22.95 -12.26
CA LEU A 143 -13.73 22.21 -12.53
C LEU A 143 -12.61 23.22 -12.77
N THR A 144 -12.02 23.75 -11.71
CA THR A 144 -10.70 24.35 -11.82
C THR A 144 -9.67 23.24 -11.78
N LEU A 145 -8.95 23.02 -12.86
CA LEU A 145 -7.78 22.14 -12.84
C LEU A 145 -6.84 22.68 -11.74
N PRO A 146 -6.31 21.81 -10.85
CA PRO A 146 -5.27 22.24 -9.94
C PRO A 146 -4.11 22.76 -10.81
N THR A 147 -3.91 24.06 -10.82
CA THR A 147 -2.67 24.63 -11.31
C THR A 147 -1.56 24.02 -10.47
N ASN A 148 -0.59 23.37 -11.12
CA ASN A 148 0.61 22.86 -10.46
C ASN A 148 1.16 23.97 -9.56
N ARG A 149 0.96 23.84 -8.26
CA ARG A 149 1.82 24.50 -7.30
C ARG A 149 3.02 23.59 -7.12
N GLU A 150 4.08 23.95 -7.83
CA GLU A 150 5.40 23.52 -7.45
C GLU A 150 5.64 23.94 -6.00
N VAL A 151 5.91 22.96 -5.14
CA VAL A 151 6.47 23.19 -3.81
C VAL A 151 7.71 22.34 -3.72
#